data_ba511fbf9dfff9060d3a7ee5b94fdf1a
#
_entry.id   ba511fbf9dfff9060d3a7ee5b94fdf1a
#
_cell.length_a   1.000
_cell.length_b   1.000
_cell.length_c   1.000
_cell.angle_alpha   90.00
_cell.angle_beta   90.00
_cell.angle_gamma   90.00
#
_symmetry.space_group_name_H-M   'P 1'
#
loop_
_entity.id
_entity.type
_entity.pdbx_description
1 polymer ?
#
loop_
_entity_poly.entity_id
_entity_poly.type
_entity_poly.pdbx_seq_one_letter_code
_entity_poly.pdbx_strand_id
1 'polypeptide(L)'
;MRTILILIFIFASYFMQAIEVTYKNNKMYVNGEPYYMKGICYHPVPKGKIKRDFSTLDEDINLMKEAGINTIRVYEPIDDINVLNKLNDAGIKVIINFGYNQRGRYDILSGTLIDYIFKYQDHDAILMWELGNEYNYHPLWFGGDITTWYKVLEVASQAIQSIDPSRIVSSAHGDLPTKEVLELAPSINAWGLNIYRWDKPESVFDDWPKVSDKPIYFSELGADSFMTRPHEQYAAGENQQAQADANKRILEKVLENSDKNIGAFVFAFTDGLWKAGNPNKQDTGGVAPNSDGTPYDGSANEEYWGIVDIYRNKKITFDVVKDAYLNFDVK
;
A
#
# COMPACT_ATOMS: atom_id res chain seq x y z
N MET A 1 -37.52 60.46 -3.93
CA MET A 1 -36.61 59.43 -4.55
C MET A 1 -36.21 58.43 -3.49
N ARG A 2 -36.71 57.18 -3.58
CA ARG A 2 -36.29 56.09 -2.68
C ARG A 2 -35.22 55.29 -3.39
N THR A 3 -34.01 55.31 -2.86
CA THR A 3 -32.88 54.53 -3.37
C THR A 3 -33.03 53.09 -2.87
N ILE A 4 -33.29 52.17 -3.78
CA ILE A 4 -33.31 50.72 -3.48
C ILE A 4 -31.86 50.22 -3.53
N LEU A 5 -31.32 49.80 -2.40
CA LEU A 5 -30.05 49.13 -2.28
C LEU A 5 -30.27 47.62 -2.64
N ILE A 6 -29.81 47.19 -3.78
CA ILE A 6 -29.80 45.76 -4.15
C ILE A 6 -28.52 45.15 -3.58
N LEU A 7 -28.65 44.34 -2.51
CA LEU A 7 -27.57 43.47 -2.00
C LEU A 7 -27.50 42.22 -2.90
N ILE A 8 -26.46 42.15 -3.71
CA ILE A 8 -26.13 40.94 -4.47
C ILE A 8 -25.36 40.00 -3.53
N PHE A 9 -26.02 38.95 -3.03
CA PHE A 9 -25.36 37.87 -2.36
C PHE A 9 -24.69 37.00 -3.43
N ILE A 10 -23.34 37.05 -3.55
CA ILE A 10 -22.56 36.12 -4.30
C ILE A 10 -22.44 34.85 -3.46
N PHE A 11 -23.28 33.85 -3.72
CA PHE A 11 -23.07 32.53 -3.23
C PHE A 11 -21.86 31.94 -4.00
N ALA A 12 -20.68 31.97 -3.40
CA ALA A 12 -19.58 31.11 -3.83
C ALA A 12 -19.97 29.68 -3.50
N SER A 13 -20.49 28.97 -4.49
CA SER A 13 -20.64 27.52 -4.43
C SER A 13 -19.22 26.96 -4.40
N TYR A 14 -18.73 26.59 -3.22
CA TYR A 14 -17.58 25.70 -3.12
C TYR A 14 -18.04 24.35 -3.66
N PHE A 15 -17.82 24.10 -4.95
CA PHE A 15 -17.78 22.74 -5.46
C PHE A 15 -16.59 22.08 -4.74
N MET A 16 -16.86 21.14 -3.85
CA MET A 16 -15.84 20.20 -3.41
C MET A 16 -15.39 19.45 -4.67
N GLN A 17 -14.25 19.87 -5.19
CA GLN A 17 -13.63 19.17 -6.30
C GLN A 17 -12.92 17.98 -5.70
N ALA A 18 -13.22 16.76 -6.19
CA ALA A 18 -12.49 15.55 -5.83
C ALA A 18 -10.98 15.78 -6.01
N ILE A 19 -10.17 15.15 -5.17
CA ILE A 19 -8.72 15.30 -5.29
C ILE A 19 -8.27 14.87 -6.70
N GLU A 20 -7.37 15.63 -7.28
CA GLU A 20 -6.71 15.30 -8.53
C GLU A 20 -5.33 14.71 -8.25
N VAL A 21 -5.10 13.50 -8.75
CA VAL A 21 -3.81 12.80 -8.63
C VAL A 21 -3.19 12.68 -10.00
N THR A 22 -2.08 13.36 -10.21
CA THR A 22 -1.37 13.37 -11.49
C THR A 22 0.08 12.89 -11.33
N TYR A 23 0.67 12.52 -12.45
CA TYR A 23 2.05 12.08 -12.52
C TYR A 23 2.77 12.80 -13.63
N LYS A 24 3.94 13.35 -13.32
CA LYS A 24 4.78 14.04 -14.29
C LYS A 24 6.25 13.98 -13.86
N ASN A 25 7.13 13.66 -14.80
CA ASN A 25 8.59 13.65 -14.58
C ASN A 25 9.00 12.81 -13.35
N ASN A 26 8.50 11.57 -13.26
CA ASN A 26 8.72 10.64 -12.16
C ASN A 26 8.26 11.15 -10.78
N LYS A 27 7.36 12.11 -10.73
CA LYS A 27 6.79 12.65 -9.49
C LYS A 27 5.27 12.59 -9.53
N MET A 28 4.68 12.25 -8.39
CA MET A 28 3.25 12.33 -8.17
C MET A 28 2.87 13.69 -7.59
N TYR A 29 1.71 14.17 -7.96
CA TYR A 29 1.11 15.41 -7.46
C TYR A 29 -0.31 15.14 -6.99
N VAL A 30 -0.67 15.73 -5.87
CA VAL A 30 -2.04 15.73 -5.33
C VAL A 30 -2.51 17.19 -5.30
N ASN A 31 -3.56 17.49 -6.06
CA ASN A 31 -4.05 18.87 -6.24
C ASN A 31 -2.96 19.86 -6.69
N GLY A 32 -2.04 19.39 -7.52
CA GLY A 32 -0.93 20.19 -8.03
C GLY A 32 0.30 20.29 -7.11
N GLU A 33 0.22 19.82 -5.87
CA GLU A 33 1.33 19.82 -4.93
C GLU A 33 2.12 18.50 -4.99
N PRO A 34 3.47 18.55 -4.95
CA PRO A 34 4.30 17.34 -4.94
C PRO A 34 3.94 16.42 -3.77
N TYR A 35 3.76 15.14 -4.05
CA TYR A 35 3.41 14.14 -3.06
C TYR A 35 4.24 12.88 -3.24
N TYR A 36 4.87 12.44 -2.15
CA TYR A 36 5.53 11.13 -2.09
C TYR A 36 4.84 10.28 -1.04
N MET A 37 4.44 9.07 -1.40
CA MET A 37 3.77 8.15 -0.49
C MET A 37 4.75 7.58 0.54
N LYS A 38 4.77 8.15 1.75
CA LYS A 38 5.44 7.60 2.94
C LYS A 38 4.47 6.60 3.57
N GLY A 39 4.53 5.37 3.08
CA GLY A 39 3.45 4.41 3.19
C GLY A 39 3.65 3.31 4.22
N ILE A 40 2.53 2.72 4.64
CA ILE A 40 2.48 1.50 5.44
C ILE A 40 1.35 0.59 4.95
N CYS A 41 1.60 -0.72 4.90
CA CYS A 41 0.56 -1.71 4.66
C CYS A 41 -0.29 -1.87 5.93
N TYR A 42 -1.62 -1.70 5.79
CA TYR A 42 -2.53 -1.62 6.93
C TYR A 42 -3.69 -2.60 6.81
N HIS A 43 -3.66 -3.64 7.66
CA HIS A 43 -4.71 -4.65 7.76
C HIS A 43 -4.92 -5.02 9.23
N PRO A 44 -5.63 -4.17 10.02
CA PRO A 44 -5.74 -4.34 11.47
C PRO A 44 -6.70 -5.46 11.84
N VAL A 45 -6.15 -6.64 12.10
CA VAL A 45 -6.91 -7.79 12.62
C VAL A 45 -6.63 -7.94 14.10
N PRO A 46 -7.64 -7.82 14.98
CA PRO A 46 -7.44 -7.96 16.41
C PRO A 46 -7.01 -9.38 16.82
N LYS A 47 -6.28 -9.47 17.92
CA LYS A 47 -5.93 -10.76 18.52
C LYS A 47 -7.15 -11.66 18.69
N GLY A 48 -7.03 -12.91 18.30
CA GLY A 48 -8.09 -13.91 18.35
C GLY A 48 -9.16 -13.78 17.26
N LYS A 49 -8.96 -12.87 16.30
CA LYS A 49 -9.82 -12.71 15.13
C LYS A 49 -9.07 -13.09 13.87
N ILE A 50 -9.85 -13.28 12.79
CA ILE A 50 -9.33 -13.57 11.43
C ILE A 50 -9.84 -12.55 10.41
N LYS A 51 -10.56 -11.53 10.87
CA LYS A 51 -11.10 -10.46 10.03
C LYS A 51 -10.65 -9.12 10.56
N ARG A 52 -10.34 -8.22 9.65
CA ARG A 52 -10.03 -6.83 9.91
C ARG A 52 -11.18 -6.14 10.66
N ASP A 53 -10.85 -5.32 11.65
CA ASP A 53 -11.75 -4.31 12.19
C ASP A 53 -10.96 -3.03 12.53
N PHE A 54 -11.67 -1.91 12.70
CA PHE A 54 -11.08 -0.60 12.93
C PHE A 54 -11.29 -0.09 14.37
N SER A 55 -11.46 -0.99 15.32
CA SER A 55 -11.70 -0.63 16.73
C SER A 55 -10.53 0.12 17.38
N THR A 56 -9.32 -0.04 16.85
CA THR A 56 -8.09 0.65 17.31
C THR A 56 -7.68 1.83 16.42
N LEU A 57 -8.53 2.24 15.47
CA LEU A 57 -8.15 3.21 14.43
C LEU A 57 -7.59 4.52 14.99
N ASP A 58 -8.14 5.05 16.07
CA ASP A 58 -7.68 6.34 16.64
C ASP A 58 -6.26 6.22 17.22
N GLU A 59 -5.94 5.09 17.85
CA GLU A 59 -4.59 4.78 18.33
C GLU A 59 -3.63 4.56 17.15
N ASP A 60 -4.08 3.78 16.15
CA ASP A 60 -3.30 3.47 14.96
C ASP A 60 -2.95 4.75 14.18
N ILE A 61 -3.90 5.68 14.01
CA ILE A 61 -3.69 7.01 13.41
C ILE A 61 -2.62 7.81 14.17
N ASN A 62 -2.68 7.84 15.50
CA ASN A 62 -1.70 8.57 16.29
C ASN A 62 -0.28 8.02 16.09
N LEU A 63 -0.12 6.70 16.06
CA LEU A 63 1.15 6.03 15.80
C LEU A 63 1.63 6.29 14.36
N MET A 64 0.75 6.23 13.37
CA MET A 64 1.09 6.55 11.97
C MET A 64 1.58 7.99 11.83
N LYS A 65 0.88 8.95 12.44
CA LYS A 65 1.31 10.37 12.44
C LYS A 65 2.65 10.56 13.13
N GLU A 66 2.87 9.90 14.25
CA GLU A 66 4.16 9.93 14.94
C GLU A 66 5.29 9.38 14.06
N ALA A 67 5.02 8.31 13.29
CA ALA A 67 5.98 7.73 12.36
C ALA A 67 6.15 8.51 11.05
N GLY A 68 5.44 9.63 10.85
CA GLY A 68 5.51 10.42 9.62
C GLY A 68 4.85 9.76 8.42
N ILE A 69 3.99 8.75 8.64
CA ILE A 69 3.24 8.05 7.60
C ILE A 69 2.12 8.97 7.10
N ASN A 70 2.03 9.14 5.78
CA ASN A 70 1.00 9.95 5.14
C ASN A 70 0.04 9.13 4.26
N THR A 71 0.33 7.85 4.01
CA THR A 71 -0.46 6.99 3.15
C THR A 71 -0.55 5.58 3.72
N ILE A 72 -1.74 5.00 3.72
CA ILE A 72 -1.93 3.57 3.99
C ILE A 72 -2.31 2.82 2.71
N ARG A 73 -1.88 1.59 2.61
CA ARG A 73 -2.32 0.64 1.59
C ARG A 73 -3.14 -0.45 2.27
N VAL A 74 -4.38 -0.66 1.81
CA VAL A 74 -5.27 -1.70 2.34
C VAL A 74 -5.49 -2.79 1.28
N TYR A 75 -5.76 -4.03 1.72
CA TYR A 75 -5.90 -5.21 0.85
C TYR A 75 -7.34 -5.52 0.47
N GLU A 76 -8.28 -4.77 1.00
CA GLU A 76 -9.70 -4.83 0.69
C GLU A 76 -10.36 -3.48 0.95
N PRO A 77 -11.45 -3.13 0.26
CA PRO A 77 -12.13 -1.85 0.38
C PRO A 77 -12.57 -1.53 1.81
N ILE A 78 -12.47 -0.27 2.21
CA ILE A 78 -13.00 0.27 3.47
C ILE A 78 -14.42 0.77 3.20
N ASP A 79 -15.44 0.03 3.62
CA ASP A 79 -16.85 0.40 3.41
C ASP A 79 -17.48 1.05 4.67
N ASP A 80 -16.68 1.86 5.35
CA ASP A 80 -17.12 2.70 6.47
C ASP A 80 -16.63 4.13 6.24
N ILE A 81 -17.57 5.04 5.96
CA ILE A 81 -17.28 6.45 5.70
C ILE A 81 -16.61 7.13 6.91
N ASN A 82 -16.91 6.70 8.14
CA ASN A 82 -16.31 7.30 9.34
C ASN A 82 -14.82 6.94 9.44
N VAL A 83 -14.44 5.74 9.00
CA VAL A 83 -13.02 5.36 8.93
C VAL A 83 -12.28 6.23 7.91
N LEU A 84 -12.85 6.41 6.72
CA LEU A 84 -12.27 7.26 5.68
C LEU A 84 -12.20 8.74 6.14
N ASN A 85 -13.24 9.25 6.79
CA ASN A 85 -13.24 10.61 7.34
C ASN A 85 -12.12 10.80 8.38
N LYS A 86 -11.97 9.89 9.33
CA LYS A 86 -10.90 9.97 10.34
C LYS A 86 -9.51 9.96 9.72
N LEU A 87 -9.29 9.14 8.70
CA LEU A 87 -8.02 9.10 7.97
C LEU A 87 -7.78 10.43 7.25
N ASN A 88 -8.80 10.97 6.57
CA ASN A 88 -8.70 12.25 5.90
C ASN A 88 -8.40 13.41 6.86
N ASP A 89 -9.12 13.47 7.99
CA ASP A 89 -8.92 14.48 9.03
C ASP A 89 -7.51 14.43 9.65
N ALA A 90 -6.92 13.24 9.64
CA ALA A 90 -5.54 13.02 10.08
C ALA A 90 -4.49 13.35 8.99
N GLY A 91 -4.92 13.65 7.76
CA GLY A 91 -4.03 13.87 6.61
C GLY A 91 -3.44 12.58 6.03
N ILE A 92 -4.04 11.42 6.33
CA ILE A 92 -3.60 10.12 5.85
C ILE A 92 -4.43 9.72 4.63
N LYS A 93 -3.76 9.52 3.49
CA LYS A 93 -4.39 9.04 2.25
C LYS A 93 -4.45 7.51 2.22
N VAL A 94 -5.30 6.97 1.35
CA VAL A 94 -5.55 5.53 1.25
C VAL A 94 -5.45 5.06 -0.19
N ILE A 95 -4.68 3.99 -0.43
CA ILE A 95 -4.77 3.17 -1.63
C ILE A 95 -5.79 2.06 -1.35
N ILE A 96 -6.89 2.07 -2.09
CA ILE A 96 -7.94 1.04 -1.99
C ILE A 96 -7.66 -0.08 -2.98
N ASN A 97 -7.43 -1.28 -2.45
CA ASN A 97 -7.25 -2.48 -3.28
C ASN A 97 -8.55 -3.26 -3.46
N PHE A 98 -8.77 -3.75 -4.68
CA PHE A 98 -9.88 -4.64 -5.04
C PHE A 98 -9.35 -6.02 -5.41
N GLY A 99 -9.86 -7.06 -4.75
CA GLY A 99 -9.56 -8.45 -5.09
C GLY A 99 -10.35 -8.96 -6.29
N TYR A 100 -9.90 -10.09 -6.85
CA TYR A 100 -10.53 -10.69 -8.03
C TYR A 100 -11.87 -11.37 -7.71
N ASN A 101 -11.94 -12.17 -6.64
CA ASN A 101 -13.12 -12.94 -6.26
C ASN A 101 -13.33 -12.89 -4.75
N GLN A 102 -13.97 -11.85 -4.26
CA GLN A 102 -14.31 -11.65 -2.85
C GLN A 102 -15.81 -11.90 -2.57
N ARG A 103 -16.40 -12.85 -3.30
CA ARG A 103 -17.79 -13.27 -3.17
C ARG A 103 -18.78 -12.13 -3.42
N GLY A 104 -18.51 -11.32 -4.43
CA GLY A 104 -19.36 -10.20 -4.86
C GLY A 104 -19.35 -8.99 -3.92
N ARG A 105 -18.39 -8.88 -3.01
CA ARG A 105 -18.21 -7.70 -2.17
C ARG A 105 -17.15 -6.76 -2.74
N TYR A 106 -17.57 -5.88 -3.65
CA TYR A 106 -16.69 -4.93 -4.32
C TYR A 106 -15.49 -5.60 -5.00
N ASP A 107 -15.72 -6.69 -5.71
CA ASP A 107 -14.67 -7.43 -6.41
C ASP A 107 -14.68 -7.21 -7.93
N ILE A 108 -13.55 -7.60 -8.54
CA ILE A 108 -13.32 -7.43 -9.98
C ILE A 108 -14.15 -8.41 -10.78
N LEU A 109 -14.27 -9.67 -10.33
CA LEU A 109 -14.97 -10.73 -11.09
C LEU A 109 -16.46 -10.44 -11.26
N SER A 110 -17.12 -9.98 -10.20
CA SER A 110 -18.55 -9.61 -10.25
C SER A 110 -18.79 -8.21 -10.82
N GLY A 111 -17.75 -7.40 -10.98
CA GLY A 111 -17.84 -6.00 -11.38
C GLY A 111 -18.35 -5.04 -10.30
N THR A 112 -18.61 -5.54 -9.07
CA THR A 112 -19.17 -4.71 -7.98
C THR A 112 -18.17 -3.69 -7.41
N LEU A 113 -16.90 -3.76 -7.78
CA LEU A 113 -15.94 -2.67 -7.52
C LEU A 113 -16.43 -1.32 -8.03
N ILE A 114 -17.19 -1.32 -9.14
CA ILE A 114 -17.76 -0.11 -9.74
C ILE A 114 -18.73 0.59 -8.80
N ASP A 115 -19.53 -0.17 -8.04
CA ASP A 115 -20.45 0.40 -7.04
C ASP A 115 -19.68 1.11 -5.92
N TYR A 116 -18.53 0.57 -5.53
CA TYR A 116 -17.65 1.20 -4.54
C TYR A 116 -17.07 2.51 -5.07
N ILE A 117 -16.59 2.51 -6.32
CA ILE A 117 -16.01 3.71 -6.93
C ILE A 117 -17.06 4.81 -7.04
N PHE A 118 -18.26 4.54 -7.55
CA PHE A 118 -19.35 5.52 -7.59
C PHE A 118 -19.71 6.07 -6.21
N LYS A 119 -19.62 5.23 -5.16
CA LYS A 119 -19.93 5.65 -3.80
C LYS A 119 -18.88 6.58 -3.20
N TYR A 120 -17.60 6.37 -3.54
CA TYR A 120 -16.49 6.99 -2.82
C TYR A 120 -15.53 7.81 -3.71
N GLN A 121 -15.77 7.93 -5.01
CA GLN A 121 -14.88 8.67 -5.93
C GLN A 121 -14.62 10.14 -5.52
N ASP A 122 -15.56 10.76 -4.81
CA ASP A 122 -15.42 12.15 -4.35
C ASP A 122 -14.77 12.25 -2.95
N HIS A 123 -14.32 11.13 -2.36
CA HIS A 123 -13.78 11.14 -1.00
C HIS A 123 -12.28 11.47 -1.00
N ASP A 124 -11.89 12.54 -0.32
CA ASP A 124 -10.53 13.09 -0.31
C ASP A 124 -9.47 12.17 0.34
N ALA A 125 -9.85 11.22 1.18
CA ALA A 125 -8.91 10.25 1.72
C ALA A 125 -8.37 9.31 0.64
N ILE A 126 -9.15 9.01 -0.40
CA ILE A 126 -8.78 8.01 -1.40
C ILE A 126 -7.80 8.61 -2.40
N LEU A 127 -6.60 8.05 -2.45
CA LEU A 127 -5.51 8.50 -3.30
C LEU A 127 -5.48 7.77 -4.64
N MET A 128 -5.62 6.45 -4.62
CA MET A 128 -5.47 5.59 -5.78
C MET A 128 -6.41 4.39 -5.68
N TRP A 129 -6.77 3.84 -6.85
CA TRP A 129 -7.42 2.56 -7.00
C TRP A 129 -6.39 1.50 -7.37
N GLU A 130 -6.30 0.42 -6.61
CA GLU A 130 -5.38 -0.68 -6.87
C GLU A 130 -6.15 -1.96 -7.16
N LEU A 131 -5.71 -2.73 -8.16
CA LEU A 131 -6.35 -3.94 -8.64
C LEU A 131 -5.46 -5.15 -8.38
N GLY A 132 -5.88 -6.04 -7.48
CA GLY A 132 -5.18 -7.28 -7.13
C GLY A 132 -3.90 -7.06 -6.32
N ASN A 133 -3.40 -8.16 -5.78
CA ASN A 133 -2.12 -8.22 -5.08
C ASN A 133 -1.44 -9.56 -5.38
N GLU A 134 -0.26 -9.53 -6.00
CA GLU A 134 0.59 -10.71 -6.29
C GLU A 134 -0.11 -11.85 -7.05
N TYR A 135 -1.12 -11.54 -7.86
CA TYR A 135 -1.85 -12.57 -8.58
C TYR A 135 -1.00 -13.29 -9.63
N ASN A 136 0.14 -12.70 -10.02
CA ASN A 136 1.14 -13.37 -10.86
C ASN A 136 1.67 -14.68 -10.25
N TYR A 137 1.61 -14.85 -8.94
CA TYR A 137 2.00 -16.10 -8.25
C TYR A 137 0.87 -17.15 -8.19
N HIS A 138 -0.35 -16.79 -8.64
CA HIS A 138 -1.55 -17.62 -8.49
C HIS A 138 -2.24 -17.95 -9.83
N PRO A 139 -1.54 -18.49 -10.83
CA PRO A 139 -2.14 -18.79 -12.14
C PRO A 139 -3.34 -19.74 -12.05
N LEU A 140 -3.38 -20.62 -11.06
CA LEU A 140 -4.50 -21.55 -10.87
C LEU A 140 -5.83 -20.85 -10.57
N TRP A 141 -5.83 -19.64 -10.02
CA TRP A 141 -7.05 -18.86 -9.84
C TRP A 141 -7.67 -18.38 -11.15
N PHE A 142 -6.89 -18.43 -12.22
CA PHE A 142 -7.25 -18.01 -13.59
C PHE A 142 -7.25 -19.19 -14.57
N GLY A 143 -7.56 -20.40 -14.08
CA GLY A 143 -7.61 -21.61 -14.91
C GLY A 143 -6.24 -22.10 -15.40
N GLY A 144 -5.15 -21.71 -14.74
CA GLY A 144 -3.77 -22.04 -15.10
C GLY A 144 -3.13 -21.09 -16.12
N ASP A 145 -3.90 -20.14 -16.66
CA ASP A 145 -3.42 -19.13 -17.60
C ASP A 145 -3.45 -17.73 -16.97
N ILE A 146 -2.28 -17.27 -16.52
CA ILE A 146 -2.15 -15.95 -15.87
C ILE A 146 -2.45 -14.79 -16.83
N THR A 147 -2.40 -14.98 -18.14
CA THR A 147 -2.75 -13.94 -19.10
C THR A 147 -4.22 -13.54 -19.00
N THR A 148 -5.08 -14.42 -18.49
CA THR A 148 -6.49 -14.12 -18.16
C THR A 148 -6.57 -13.02 -17.12
N TRP A 149 -5.73 -13.04 -16.08
CA TRP A 149 -5.68 -11.98 -15.08
C TRP A 149 -5.36 -10.63 -15.72
N TYR A 150 -4.32 -10.55 -16.54
CA TYR A 150 -3.91 -9.26 -17.13
C TYR A 150 -4.93 -8.69 -18.11
N LYS A 151 -5.68 -9.54 -18.83
CA LYS A 151 -6.80 -9.10 -19.66
C LYS A 151 -7.97 -8.55 -18.84
N VAL A 152 -8.27 -9.19 -17.71
CA VAL A 152 -9.28 -8.69 -16.75
C VAL A 152 -8.81 -7.37 -16.14
N LEU A 153 -7.55 -7.28 -15.76
CA LEU A 153 -6.93 -6.08 -15.22
C LEU A 153 -7.07 -4.89 -16.20
N GLU A 154 -6.83 -5.11 -17.49
CA GLU A 154 -7.01 -4.09 -18.54
C GLU A 154 -8.46 -3.58 -18.60
N VAL A 155 -9.43 -4.50 -18.67
CA VAL A 155 -10.86 -4.15 -18.74
C VAL A 155 -11.30 -3.39 -17.48
N ALA A 156 -10.90 -3.85 -16.30
CA ALA A 156 -11.23 -3.21 -15.03
C ALA A 156 -10.60 -1.81 -14.92
N SER A 157 -9.34 -1.67 -15.33
CA SER A 157 -8.65 -0.39 -15.34
C SER A 157 -9.33 0.65 -16.23
N GLN A 158 -9.71 0.27 -17.46
CA GLN A 158 -10.46 1.14 -18.38
C GLN A 158 -11.81 1.56 -17.81
N ALA A 159 -12.53 0.62 -17.19
CA ALA A 159 -13.82 0.90 -16.57
C ALA A 159 -13.69 1.93 -15.44
N ILE A 160 -12.69 1.77 -14.56
CA ILE A 160 -12.43 2.73 -13.49
C ILE A 160 -12.08 4.11 -14.04
N GLN A 161 -11.16 4.19 -14.98
CA GLN A 161 -10.72 5.47 -15.57
C GLN A 161 -11.86 6.21 -16.29
N SER A 162 -12.86 5.49 -16.82
CA SER A 162 -14.03 6.11 -17.42
C SER A 162 -14.98 6.75 -16.40
N ILE A 163 -14.93 6.32 -15.15
CA ILE A 163 -15.76 6.80 -14.03
C ILE A 163 -15.02 7.86 -13.23
N ASP A 164 -13.78 7.57 -12.86
CA ASP A 164 -12.92 8.42 -12.05
C ASP A 164 -11.57 8.66 -12.78
N PRO A 165 -11.51 9.64 -13.69
CA PRO A 165 -10.28 10.01 -14.37
C PRO A 165 -9.34 10.84 -13.49
N SER A 166 -9.75 11.23 -12.29
CA SER A 166 -8.98 12.08 -11.38
C SER A 166 -7.95 11.31 -10.56
N ARG A 167 -8.03 9.99 -10.54
CA ARG A 167 -7.14 9.13 -9.75
C ARG A 167 -6.36 8.13 -10.61
N ILE A 168 -5.20 7.77 -10.11
CA ILE A 168 -4.34 6.73 -10.70
C ILE A 168 -4.98 5.36 -10.44
N VAL A 169 -5.01 4.52 -11.49
CA VAL A 169 -5.32 3.09 -11.37
C VAL A 169 -4.00 2.31 -11.43
N SER A 170 -3.78 1.47 -10.43
CA SER A 170 -2.57 0.66 -10.28
C SER A 170 -2.88 -0.83 -10.11
N SER A 171 -1.84 -1.64 -10.12
CA SER A 171 -1.90 -3.05 -9.72
C SER A 171 -0.63 -3.40 -8.96
N ALA A 172 -0.75 -4.20 -7.90
CA ALA A 172 0.39 -4.68 -7.13
C ALA A 172 0.88 -6.04 -7.66
N HIS A 173 2.12 -6.07 -8.10
CA HIS A 173 2.77 -7.24 -8.70
C HIS A 173 3.86 -7.77 -7.78
N GLY A 174 3.94 -9.09 -7.63
CA GLY A 174 5.04 -9.73 -6.94
C GLY A 174 6.30 -9.68 -7.80
N ASP A 175 7.29 -8.91 -7.36
CA ASP A 175 8.48 -8.51 -8.11
C ASP A 175 8.14 -7.79 -9.44
N LEU A 176 9.02 -7.77 -10.43
CA LEU A 176 8.85 -7.04 -11.68
C LEU A 176 7.96 -7.81 -12.68
N PRO A 177 6.95 -7.18 -13.28
CA PRO A 177 6.26 -7.75 -14.42
C PRO A 177 7.19 -7.79 -15.65
N THR A 178 6.96 -8.77 -16.53
CA THR A 178 7.67 -8.83 -17.81
C THR A 178 7.06 -7.84 -18.82
N LYS A 179 7.78 -7.55 -19.89
CA LYS A 179 7.28 -6.66 -20.95
C LYS A 179 5.98 -7.17 -21.57
N GLU A 180 5.86 -8.49 -21.77
CA GLU A 180 4.66 -9.12 -22.32
C GLU A 180 3.44 -8.90 -21.41
N VAL A 181 3.65 -8.94 -20.09
CA VAL A 181 2.59 -8.66 -19.10
C VAL A 181 2.14 -7.21 -19.17
N LEU A 182 3.08 -6.28 -19.28
CA LEU A 182 2.79 -4.84 -19.38
C LEU A 182 2.02 -4.51 -20.67
N GLU A 183 2.28 -5.22 -21.76
CA GLU A 183 1.55 -5.08 -23.03
C GLU A 183 0.11 -5.59 -22.95
N LEU A 184 -0.20 -6.50 -22.03
CA LEU A 184 -1.57 -7.01 -21.80
C LEU A 184 -2.44 -6.07 -20.96
N ALA A 185 -1.84 -5.19 -20.17
CA ALA A 185 -2.55 -4.23 -19.31
C ALA A 185 -2.04 -2.80 -19.50
N PRO A 186 -2.11 -2.23 -20.71
CA PRO A 186 -1.56 -0.91 -21.02
C PRO A 186 -2.29 0.24 -20.31
N SER A 187 -3.52 0.05 -19.87
CA SER A 187 -4.30 1.08 -19.17
C SER A 187 -3.92 1.26 -17.70
N ILE A 188 -3.10 0.38 -17.12
CA ILE A 188 -2.58 0.59 -15.76
C ILE A 188 -1.67 1.83 -15.79
N ASN A 189 -1.97 2.81 -14.92
CA ASN A 189 -1.25 4.08 -14.86
C ASN A 189 0.08 3.97 -14.11
N ALA A 190 0.11 3.21 -13.01
CA ALA A 190 1.29 2.98 -12.18
C ALA A 190 1.35 1.53 -11.71
N TRP A 191 2.54 1.01 -11.46
CA TRP A 191 2.72 -0.34 -10.96
C TRP A 191 3.22 -0.32 -9.51
N GLY A 192 2.47 -1.00 -8.63
CA GLY A 192 2.95 -1.38 -7.32
C GLY A 192 3.82 -2.63 -7.43
N LEU A 193 4.95 -2.61 -6.77
CA LEU A 193 5.89 -3.73 -6.77
C LEU A 193 6.11 -4.21 -5.34
N ASN A 194 5.80 -5.47 -5.06
CA ASN A 194 6.14 -6.11 -3.80
C ASN A 194 7.58 -6.63 -3.91
N ILE A 195 8.54 -5.93 -3.30
CA ILE A 195 9.96 -6.17 -3.50
C ILE A 195 10.59 -6.69 -2.22
N TYR A 196 10.95 -7.95 -2.26
CA TYR A 196 11.62 -8.67 -1.19
C TYR A 196 12.99 -9.20 -1.68
N ARG A 197 13.76 -8.31 -2.34
CA ARG A 197 15.11 -8.59 -2.84
C ARG A 197 16.18 -8.36 -1.78
N TRP A 198 15.82 -8.59 -0.53
CA TRP A 198 16.66 -8.46 0.61
C TRP A 198 17.26 -7.03 0.71
N ASP A 199 18.57 -6.89 0.85
CA ASP A 199 19.25 -5.61 0.95
C ASP A 199 19.57 -4.95 -0.41
N LYS A 200 18.90 -5.40 -1.51
CA LYS A 200 19.10 -4.90 -2.88
C LYS A 200 17.80 -4.45 -3.55
N PRO A 201 16.91 -3.73 -2.84
CA PRO A 201 15.68 -3.23 -3.47
C PRO A 201 15.97 -2.26 -4.62
N GLU A 202 17.10 -1.55 -4.58
CA GLU A 202 17.53 -0.59 -5.60
C GLU A 202 17.81 -1.23 -6.96
N SER A 203 18.02 -2.54 -7.03
CA SER A 203 18.20 -3.26 -8.30
C SER A 203 16.98 -3.13 -9.23
N VAL A 204 15.80 -2.85 -8.68
CA VAL A 204 14.59 -2.54 -9.44
C VAL A 204 14.79 -1.32 -10.35
N PHE A 205 15.52 -0.33 -9.91
CA PHE A 205 15.73 0.92 -10.68
C PHE A 205 16.63 0.74 -11.91
N ASP A 206 17.44 -0.33 -11.95
CA ASP A 206 18.23 -0.72 -13.10
C ASP A 206 17.44 -1.64 -14.06
N ASP A 207 16.48 -2.37 -13.55
CA ASP A 207 15.71 -3.35 -14.32
C ASP A 207 14.44 -2.76 -14.91
N TRP A 208 13.71 -1.91 -14.16
CA TRP A 208 12.44 -1.35 -14.59
C TRP A 208 12.51 -0.58 -15.92
N PRO A 209 13.50 0.32 -16.15
CA PRO A 209 13.60 1.06 -17.41
C PRO A 209 13.83 0.18 -18.65
N LYS A 210 14.19 -1.09 -18.48
CA LYS A 210 14.35 -2.04 -19.59
C LYS A 210 13.01 -2.57 -20.12
N VAL A 211 11.94 -2.46 -19.28
CA VAL A 211 10.63 -3.04 -19.58
C VAL A 211 9.51 -1.99 -19.64
N SER A 212 9.64 -0.85 -18.94
CA SER A 212 8.61 0.19 -18.91
C SER A 212 9.17 1.57 -18.51
N ASP A 213 8.43 2.61 -18.88
CA ASP A 213 8.63 4.00 -18.44
C ASP A 213 7.51 4.50 -17.51
N LYS A 214 6.57 3.60 -17.15
CA LYS A 214 5.48 3.95 -16.24
C LYS A 214 5.98 4.19 -14.80
N PRO A 215 5.28 5.03 -14.01
CA PRO A 215 5.61 5.21 -12.60
C PRO A 215 5.49 3.90 -11.82
N ILE A 216 6.39 3.74 -10.86
CA ILE A 216 6.36 2.63 -9.89
C ILE A 216 6.33 3.16 -8.47
N TYR A 217 5.80 2.33 -7.57
CA TYR A 217 5.97 2.46 -6.14
C TYR A 217 6.23 1.08 -5.53
N PHE A 218 6.88 1.04 -4.39
CA PHE A 218 7.05 -0.19 -3.65
C PHE A 218 5.78 -0.42 -2.83
N SER A 219 4.87 -1.26 -3.34
CA SER A 219 3.59 -1.57 -2.68
C SER A 219 3.78 -2.42 -1.42
N GLU A 220 4.87 -3.18 -1.37
CA GLU A 220 5.38 -3.83 -0.16
C GLU A 220 6.91 -3.90 -0.20
N LEU A 221 7.51 -3.62 0.94
CA LEU A 221 8.91 -3.87 1.25
C LEU A 221 9.09 -4.02 2.76
N GLY A 222 10.19 -4.58 3.18
CA GLY A 222 10.51 -4.65 4.61
C GLY A 222 11.14 -5.97 5.02
N ALA A 223 11.16 -6.17 6.33
CA ALA A 223 11.67 -7.36 7.00
C ALA A 223 10.78 -7.73 8.19
N ASP A 224 10.63 -9.03 8.43
CA ASP A 224 10.04 -9.56 9.66
C ASP A 224 11.05 -9.53 10.82
N SER A 225 10.60 -9.81 12.04
CA SER A 225 11.46 -9.82 13.23
C SER A 225 11.75 -11.24 13.74
N PHE A 226 11.53 -12.28 12.95
CA PHE A 226 11.75 -13.64 13.41
C PHE A 226 12.90 -14.33 12.66
N MET A 227 14.02 -14.54 13.35
CA MET A 227 15.16 -15.29 12.84
C MET A 227 14.93 -16.80 12.98
N THR A 228 14.78 -17.52 11.88
CA THR A 228 14.66 -18.99 11.90
C THR A 228 15.96 -19.67 12.28
N ARG A 229 17.09 -19.01 12.00
CA ARG A 229 18.43 -19.44 12.36
C ARG A 229 19.30 -18.24 12.69
N PRO A 230 20.32 -18.38 13.52
CA PRO A 230 21.24 -17.28 13.82
C PRO A 230 22.03 -16.92 12.54
N HIS A 231 22.27 -15.62 12.36
CA HIS A 231 23.09 -15.09 11.28
C HIS A 231 23.83 -13.83 11.76
N GLU A 232 25.16 -13.77 11.50
CA GLU A 232 26.00 -12.68 12.01
C GLU A 232 25.83 -12.45 13.54
N GLN A 233 25.48 -11.21 13.95
CA GLN A 233 25.23 -10.87 15.36
C GLN A 233 23.80 -11.15 15.83
N TYR A 234 22.93 -11.63 14.96
CA TYR A 234 21.52 -11.84 15.27
C TYR A 234 21.27 -13.27 15.75
N ALA A 235 20.69 -13.41 16.95
CA ALA A 235 20.28 -14.72 17.48
C ALA A 235 18.98 -15.20 16.84
N ALA A 236 18.77 -16.51 16.82
CA ALA A 236 17.51 -17.11 16.41
C ALA A 236 16.38 -16.75 17.39
N GLY A 237 15.14 -16.77 16.89
CA GLY A 237 13.92 -16.35 17.58
C GLY A 237 13.54 -14.92 17.22
N GLU A 238 12.63 -14.32 17.96
CA GLU A 238 12.28 -12.91 17.74
C GLU A 238 13.51 -12.01 17.95
N ASN A 239 13.81 -11.18 16.96
CA ASN A 239 14.97 -10.29 16.94
C ASN A 239 14.60 -8.95 16.29
N GLN A 240 14.06 -8.05 17.09
CA GLN A 240 13.63 -6.73 16.64
C GLN A 240 14.80 -5.85 16.13
N GLN A 241 16.04 -6.09 16.62
CA GLN A 241 17.18 -5.37 16.10
C GLN A 241 17.52 -5.77 14.67
N ALA A 242 17.43 -7.07 14.35
CA ALA A 242 17.62 -7.56 12.98
C ALA A 242 16.60 -6.94 12.03
N GLN A 243 15.32 -6.89 12.43
CA GLN A 243 14.26 -6.22 11.66
C GLN A 243 14.56 -4.74 11.44
N ALA A 244 14.97 -4.03 12.49
CA ALA A 244 15.27 -2.61 12.44
C ALA A 244 16.43 -2.30 11.49
N ASP A 245 17.53 -3.04 11.60
CA ASP A 245 18.70 -2.87 10.75
C ASP A 245 18.41 -3.18 9.28
N ALA A 246 17.57 -4.19 9.02
CA ALA A 246 17.11 -4.53 7.68
C ALA A 246 16.23 -3.42 7.09
N ASN A 247 15.20 -3.00 7.80
CA ASN A 247 14.29 -1.94 7.34
C ASN A 247 15.01 -0.61 7.12
N LYS A 248 16.00 -0.30 7.95
CA LYS A 248 16.84 0.89 7.76
C LYS A 248 17.55 0.85 6.42
N ARG A 249 18.27 -0.24 6.11
CA ARG A 249 18.98 -0.41 4.83
C ARG A 249 18.07 -0.35 3.63
N ILE A 250 16.90 -1.02 3.72
CA ILE A 250 15.90 -1.04 2.64
C ILE A 250 15.36 0.35 2.37
N LEU A 251 14.91 1.06 3.43
CA LEU A 251 14.33 2.40 3.29
C LEU A 251 15.35 3.42 2.81
N GLU A 252 16.58 3.42 3.33
CA GLU A 252 17.66 4.30 2.87
C GLU A 252 17.82 4.19 1.35
N LYS A 253 17.96 2.98 0.80
CA LYS A 253 18.16 2.74 -0.63
C LYS A 253 16.97 3.16 -1.49
N VAL A 254 15.76 2.93 -1.02
CA VAL A 254 14.54 3.30 -1.78
C VAL A 254 14.30 4.81 -1.76
N LEU A 255 14.47 5.46 -0.61
CA LEU A 255 14.27 6.91 -0.46
C LEU A 255 15.38 7.73 -1.14
N GLU A 256 16.62 7.24 -1.17
CA GLU A 256 17.71 7.85 -1.94
C GLU A 256 17.41 7.91 -3.45
N ASN A 257 16.59 6.98 -3.97
CA ASN A 257 16.12 6.89 -5.35
C ASN A 257 14.66 7.37 -5.54
N SER A 258 14.21 8.31 -4.71
CA SER A 258 12.84 8.86 -4.77
C SER A 258 12.51 9.63 -6.07
N ASP A 259 13.51 9.96 -6.86
CA ASP A 259 13.35 10.49 -8.22
C ASP A 259 12.95 9.42 -9.26
N LYS A 260 13.00 8.13 -8.89
CA LYS A 260 12.66 6.98 -9.74
C LYS A 260 11.42 6.23 -9.31
N ASN A 261 10.81 6.61 -8.18
CA ASN A 261 9.58 5.98 -7.66
C ASN A 261 8.69 7.02 -6.98
N ILE A 262 7.39 6.74 -6.88
CA ILE A 262 6.41 7.66 -6.30
C ILE A 262 6.01 7.32 -4.86
N GLY A 263 6.61 6.32 -4.24
CA GLY A 263 6.33 5.96 -2.87
C GLY A 263 6.82 4.59 -2.44
N ALA A 264 6.82 4.35 -1.14
CA ALA A 264 7.23 3.10 -0.53
C ALA A 264 6.33 2.74 0.65
N PHE A 265 5.89 1.49 0.73
CA PHE A 265 5.02 0.97 1.77
C PHE A 265 5.74 -0.11 2.55
N VAL A 266 6.03 0.17 3.83
CA VAL A 266 6.59 -0.84 4.72
C VAL A 266 5.52 -1.88 5.03
N PHE A 267 5.85 -3.14 4.91
CA PHE A 267 5.03 -4.27 5.32
C PHE A 267 5.53 -4.78 6.68
N ALA A 268 4.73 -4.59 7.77
CA ALA A 268 3.43 -4.02 7.84
C ALA A 268 3.23 -3.16 9.12
N PHE A 269 2.06 -2.55 9.32
CA PHE A 269 1.81 -1.73 10.49
C PHE A 269 1.88 -2.55 11.78
N THR A 270 1.09 -3.64 11.89
CA THR A 270 1.04 -4.49 13.09
C THR A 270 1.38 -5.94 12.78
N ASP A 271 1.90 -6.66 13.75
CA ASP A 271 2.07 -8.11 13.68
C ASP A 271 0.72 -8.79 13.35
N GLY A 272 0.77 -9.87 12.58
CA GLY A 272 -0.40 -10.50 11.96
C GLY A 272 -0.69 -11.91 12.46
N LEU A 273 -1.10 -12.07 13.73
CA LEU A 273 -1.38 -13.38 14.36
C LEU A 273 -2.43 -14.23 13.62
N TRP A 274 -3.24 -13.59 12.77
CA TRP A 274 -4.26 -14.25 11.96
C TRP A 274 -3.71 -14.99 10.73
N LYS A 275 -2.47 -14.73 10.36
CA LYS A 275 -1.86 -15.23 9.12
C LYS A 275 -1.41 -16.68 9.19
N ALA A 276 -1.12 -17.19 10.40
CA ALA A 276 -0.75 -18.58 10.62
C ALA A 276 -1.38 -19.15 11.90
N GLY A 277 -1.47 -20.45 12.00
CA GLY A 277 -1.78 -21.23 13.20
C GLY A 277 -2.96 -20.72 14.04
N ASN A 278 -2.64 -20.27 15.25
CA ASN A 278 -3.63 -19.88 16.26
C ASN A 278 -3.69 -18.35 16.42
N PRO A 279 -4.79 -17.67 16.06
CA PRO A 279 -4.88 -16.21 16.10
C PRO A 279 -4.79 -15.60 17.51
N ASN A 280 -4.76 -16.42 18.57
CA ASN A 280 -4.60 -15.94 19.96
C ASN A 280 -3.14 -15.84 20.41
N LYS A 281 -2.20 -16.38 19.65
CA LYS A 281 -0.76 -16.35 19.97
C LYS A 281 0.05 -16.21 18.70
N GLN A 282 1.24 -15.67 18.83
CA GLN A 282 2.18 -15.58 17.73
C GLN A 282 2.78 -16.95 17.42
N ASP A 283 2.68 -17.40 16.17
CA ASP A 283 3.14 -18.70 15.71
C ASP A 283 4.43 -18.59 14.88
N THR A 284 5.33 -19.55 15.08
CA THR A 284 6.61 -19.58 14.37
C THR A 284 6.56 -20.40 13.08
N GLY A 285 5.40 -21.02 12.77
CA GLY A 285 5.21 -21.88 11.59
C GLY A 285 4.77 -21.16 10.32
N GLY A 286 4.47 -19.87 10.40
CA GLY A 286 3.98 -19.08 9.27
C GLY A 286 5.12 -18.57 8.38
N VAL A 287 5.68 -19.43 7.53
CA VAL A 287 6.75 -19.03 6.61
C VAL A 287 6.16 -18.51 5.30
N ALA A 288 6.56 -17.31 4.87
CA ALA A 288 6.17 -16.77 3.58
C ALA A 288 6.85 -17.53 2.45
N PRO A 289 6.09 -18.11 1.50
CA PRO A 289 6.68 -18.74 0.32
C PRO A 289 7.27 -17.68 -0.61
N ASN A 290 8.35 -18.04 -1.29
CA ASN A 290 9.01 -17.19 -2.30
C ASN A 290 9.58 -15.85 -1.78
N SER A 291 9.70 -15.69 -0.48
CA SER A 291 10.43 -14.57 0.12
C SER A 291 11.91 -14.93 0.22
N ASP A 292 12.79 -14.05 -0.25
CA ASP A 292 14.25 -14.21 -0.10
C ASP A 292 14.73 -14.06 1.34
N GLY A 293 13.78 -13.97 2.18
CA GLY A 293 13.93 -14.05 3.60
C GLY A 293 14.68 -12.89 4.20
N THR A 294 14.00 -12.38 5.10
CA THR A 294 14.48 -11.38 6.00
C THR A 294 14.22 -11.86 7.42
N PRO A 295 14.96 -11.41 8.38
CA PRO A 295 16.17 -10.61 8.29
C PRO A 295 17.42 -11.49 8.19
N TYR A 296 18.05 -11.61 7.05
CA TYR A 296 19.35 -12.25 6.83
C TYR A 296 19.39 -13.79 6.92
N ASP A 297 18.29 -14.50 7.12
CA ASP A 297 18.29 -15.95 7.32
C ASP A 297 17.70 -16.77 6.16
N GLY A 298 17.23 -16.11 5.11
CA GLY A 298 16.68 -16.76 3.93
C GLY A 298 15.24 -17.25 4.13
N SER A 299 14.53 -16.74 5.16
CA SER A 299 13.12 -17.02 5.40
C SER A 299 12.41 -15.81 6.03
N ALA A 300 11.10 -15.74 5.87
CA ALA A 300 10.28 -14.72 6.51
C ALA A 300 9.11 -15.37 7.26
N ASN A 301 8.77 -14.84 8.43
CA ASN A 301 7.64 -15.33 9.19
C ASN A 301 6.47 -14.36 9.10
N GLU A 302 5.33 -14.85 8.59
CA GLU A 302 4.14 -14.06 8.29
C GLU A 302 3.56 -13.28 9.47
N GLU A 303 3.79 -13.71 10.70
CA GLU A 303 3.21 -13.07 11.88
C GLU A 303 4.06 -11.95 12.49
N TYR A 304 5.31 -11.76 12.05
CA TYR A 304 6.32 -10.92 12.71
C TYR A 304 6.69 -9.63 11.95
N TRP A 305 5.87 -9.21 11.01
CA TRP A 305 6.19 -8.07 10.12
C TRP A 305 5.87 -6.68 10.68
N GLY A 306 5.14 -6.60 11.79
CA GLY A 306 4.69 -5.32 12.33
C GLY A 306 5.83 -4.36 12.68
N ILE A 307 5.61 -3.05 12.47
CA ILE A 307 6.41 -2.01 13.12
C ILE A 307 5.95 -1.77 14.57
N VAL A 308 4.73 -2.19 14.88
CA VAL A 308 4.21 -2.36 16.24
C VAL A 308 3.74 -3.80 16.45
N ASP A 309 3.72 -4.27 17.68
CA ASP A 309 3.14 -5.56 18.01
C ASP A 309 1.59 -5.54 17.94
N ILE A 310 0.97 -6.70 18.20
CA ILE A 310 -0.50 -6.82 18.19
C ILE A 310 -1.19 -5.95 19.26
N TYR A 311 -0.47 -5.48 20.27
CA TYR A 311 -0.95 -4.59 21.33
C TYR A 311 -0.59 -3.13 21.11
N ARG A 312 -0.05 -2.77 19.92
CA ARG A 312 0.44 -1.43 19.54
C ARG A 312 1.68 -0.95 20.31
N ASN A 313 2.38 -1.86 21.00
CA ASN A 313 3.71 -1.51 21.52
C ASN A 313 4.68 -1.34 20.33
N LYS A 314 5.43 -0.25 20.34
CA LYS A 314 6.42 0.04 19.28
C LYS A 314 7.55 -0.98 19.34
N LYS A 315 7.86 -1.56 18.19
CA LYS A 315 9.08 -2.37 18.01
C LYS A 315 10.26 -1.44 17.67
N ILE A 316 11.48 -1.91 17.75
CA ILE A 316 12.68 -1.09 17.45
C ILE A 316 12.61 -0.49 16.05
N THR A 317 12.05 -1.23 15.09
CA THR A 317 11.87 -0.78 13.70
C THR A 317 10.90 0.40 13.54
N PHE A 318 10.04 0.67 14.53
CA PHE A 318 9.15 1.84 14.50
C PHE A 318 9.94 3.14 14.43
N ASP A 319 10.98 3.28 15.25
CA ASP A 319 11.82 4.48 15.25
C ASP A 319 12.62 4.60 13.94
N VAL A 320 13.02 3.48 13.34
CA VAL A 320 13.67 3.47 12.01
C VAL A 320 12.75 4.03 10.93
N VAL A 321 11.49 3.58 10.88
CA VAL A 321 10.50 4.10 9.92
C VAL A 321 10.21 5.57 10.17
N LYS A 322 10.05 5.96 11.44
CA LYS A 322 9.85 7.35 11.87
C LYS A 322 11.00 8.25 11.40
N ASP A 323 12.23 7.87 11.70
CA ASP A 323 13.41 8.66 11.31
C ASP A 323 13.52 8.77 9.79
N ALA A 324 13.30 7.67 9.07
CA ALA A 324 13.34 7.66 7.62
C ALA A 324 12.28 8.60 7.01
N TYR A 325 11.05 8.58 7.50
CA TYR A 325 9.96 9.35 6.91
C TYR A 325 9.91 10.81 7.37
N LEU A 326 10.27 11.12 8.61
CA LEU A 326 10.30 12.51 9.09
C LEU A 326 11.47 13.31 8.52
N ASN A 327 12.62 12.66 8.29
CA ASN A 327 13.81 13.31 7.72
C ASN A 327 13.83 13.30 6.17
N PHE A 328 12.80 12.70 5.54
CA PHE A 328 12.70 12.64 4.09
C PHE A 328 12.01 13.88 3.53
N ASP A 329 12.73 14.63 2.70
CA ASP A 329 12.22 15.73 1.91
C ASP A 329 11.95 15.27 0.46
N VAL A 330 10.78 15.64 -0.08
CA VAL A 330 10.43 15.37 -1.47
C VAL A 330 11.35 16.18 -2.38
N LYS A 331 12.20 15.48 -3.13
CA LYS A 331 13.18 16.11 -4.03
C LYS A 331 12.53 16.72 -5.28
#